data_55222c68141f236c548f041890c25f64
#
_entry.id   55222c68141f236c548f041890c25f64
#
_cell.length_a   1.000
_cell.length_b   1.000
_cell.length_c   1.000
_cell.angle_alpha   90.00
_cell.angle_beta   90.00
_cell.angle_gamma   90.00
#
_symmetry.space_group_name_H-M   'P 1'
#
loop_
_entity.id
_entity.type
_entity.pdbx_description
1 polymer ?
#
loop_
_entity_poly.entity_id
_entity_poly.type
_entity_poly.pdbx_seq_one_letter_code
_entity_poly.pdbx_strand_id
1 'polypeptide(L)'
;MKALVYTPSLPRFFEARLLGKRFPRKLLPLRLAEVPLPEREGFLRVRVRLSGVCGSDLALLYGKSPPSISPFFSFPAVLGHEILGEMEGSLVAVNPLLACADRGLPPCPRCQEGEEGLCQNVAEGPLAPGMLGYNRDLPGGWGEWVLARPERLHPIPPGVPEERAVFAEPLAAVLRGLNK
;
A
#
# COMPACT_ATOMS: atom_id res chain seq x y z
N MET A 1 16.11 -5.54 -3.25
CA MET A 1 15.95 -4.20 -2.69
C MET A 1 15.78 -4.25 -1.18
N LYS A 2 16.20 -3.21 -0.47
CA LYS A 2 15.97 -3.08 0.97
C LYS A 2 14.54 -2.64 1.25
N ALA A 3 13.88 -3.28 2.23
CA ALA A 3 12.52 -2.95 2.59
C ALA A 3 12.21 -3.29 4.06
N LEU A 4 11.23 -2.59 4.65
CA LEU A 4 10.64 -2.94 5.93
C LEU A 4 9.48 -3.92 5.70
N VAL A 5 9.71 -5.17 6.09
CA VAL A 5 8.75 -6.26 5.89
C VAL A 5 7.97 -6.49 7.18
N TYR A 6 6.66 -6.44 7.07
CA TYR A 6 5.73 -6.87 8.12
C TYR A 6 5.46 -8.37 7.98
N THR A 7 5.70 -9.10 9.06
CA THR A 7 5.38 -10.53 9.13
C THR A 7 4.47 -10.74 10.35
N PRO A 8 3.19 -11.07 10.15
CA PRO A 8 2.25 -11.22 11.25
C PRO A 8 2.66 -12.34 12.19
N SER A 9 2.44 -12.11 13.49
CA SER A 9 2.65 -13.08 14.55
C SER A 9 1.47 -12.97 15.51
N LEU A 10 0.67 -14.03 15.63
CA LEU A 10 -0.50 -14.05 16.51
C LEU A 10 -0.18 -13.70 17.96
N PRO A 11 0.86 -14.28 18.60
CA PRO A 11 1.22 -13.89 19.95
C PRO A 11 1.51 -12.40 20.08
N ARG A 12 2.37 -11.85 19.18
CA ARG A 12 2.72 -10.43 19.19
C ARG A 12 1.54 -9.52 18.89
N PHE A 13 0.60 -9.95 18.07
CA PHE A 13 -0.63 -9.22 17.82
C PHE A 13 -1.44 -9.03 19.10
N PHE A 14 -1.66 -10.10 19.87
CA PHE A 14 -2.39 -10.02 21.14
C PHE A 14 -1.62 -9.23 22.21
N GLU A 15 -0.31 -9.44 22.32
CA GLU A 15 0.55 -8.66 23.22
C GLU A 15 0.51 -7.16 22.90
N ALA A 16 0.66 -6.79 21.61
CA ALA A 16 0.59 -5.41 21.16
C ALA A 16 -0.78 -4.79 21.42
N ARG A 17 -1.86 -5.55 21.21
CA ARG A 17 -3.23 -5.12 21.48
C ARG A 17 -3.46 -4.85 22.97
N LEU A 18 -2.92 -5.70 23.84
CA LEU A 18 -3.05 -5.57 25.30
C LEU A 18 -2.22 -4.41 25.84
N LEU A 19 -0.97 -4.29 25.42
CA LEU A 19 -0.03 -3.28 25.92
C LEU A 19 -0.18 -1.93 25.23
N GLY A 20 -0.76 -1.87 24.03
CA GLY A 20 -0.95 -0.65 23.26
C GLY A 20 0.36 0.14 23.07
N LYS A 21 0.38 1.44 23.44
CA LYS A 21 1.57 2.29 23.34
C LYS A 21 2.77 1.84 24.20
N ARG A 22 2.55 0.96 25.20
CA ARG A 22 3.59 0.38 26.05
C ARG A 22 4.28 -0.82 25.41
N PHE A 23 3.75 -1.33 24.28
CA PHE A 23 4.37 -2.44 23.56
C PHE A 23 5.79 -2.07 23.11
N PRO A 24 6.82 -2.88 23.42
CA PRO A 24 8.19 -2.54 23.06
C PRO A 24 8.37 -2.45 21.55
N ARG A 25 8.84 -1.30 21.04
CA ARG A 25 9.01 -1.06 19.59
C ARG A 25 9.89 -2.11 18.91
N LYS A 26 10.91 -2.62 19.60
CA LYS A 26 11.80 -3.69 19.10
C LYS A 26 11.11 -5.04 18.87
N LEU A 27 9.90 -5.23 19.45
CA LEU A 27 9.10 -6.43 19.28
C LEU A 27 8.01 -6.28 18.20
N LEU A 28 7.88 -5.10 17.60
CA LEU A 28 6.98 -4.92 16.45
C LEU A 28 7.33 -5.94 15.36
N PRO A 29 6.33 -6.52 14.68
CA PRO A 29 6.54 -7.54 13.66
C PRO A 29 7.03 -6.92 12.32
N LEU A 30 8.01 -6.01 12.43
CA LEU A 30 8.71 -5.36 11.32
C LEU A 30 10.18 -5.74 11.34
N ARG A 31 10.71 -6.02 10.16
CA ARG A 31 12.14 -6.26 9.99
C ARG A 31 12.65 -5.58 8.73
N LEU A 32 13.83 -4.98 8.80
CA LEU A 32 14.56 -4.58 7.61
C LEU A 32 15.11 -5.84 6.93
N ALA A 33 14.82 -6.03 5.67
CA ALA A 33 15.26 -7.19 4.91
C ALA A 33 15.57 -6.81 3.46
N GLU A 34 16.39 -7.61 2.82
CA GLU A 34 16.50 -7.61 1.37
C GLU A 34 15.41 -8.52 0.80
N VAL A 35 14.61 -7.97 -0.11
CA VAL A 35 13.54 -8.70 -0.79
C VAL A 35 13.72 -8.57 -2.31
N PRO A 36 13.32 -9.59 -3.07
CA PRO A 36 13.31 -9.48 -4.52
C PRO A 36 12.31 -8.38 -4.93
N LEU A 37 12.62 -7.66 -5.98
CA LEU A 37 11.65 -6.83 -6.68
C LEU A 37 11.05 -7.72 -7.78
N PRO A 38 9.76 -8.06 -7.72
CA PRO A 38 9.15 -8.90 -8.73
C PRO A 38 9.14 -8.19 -10.10
N GLU A 39 9.06 -8.97 -11.17
CA GLU A 39 8.73 -8.47 -12.50
C GLU A 39 7.29 -8.86 -12.81
N ARG A 40 6.54 -7.89 -13.35
CA ARG A 40 5.15 -8.13 -13.70
C ARG A 40 4.80 -7.36 -14.97
N GLU A 41 4.25 -8.09 -15.94
CA GLU A 41 3.81 -7.49 -17.20
C GLU A 41 2.80 -6.36 -16.98
N GLY A 42 3.00 -5.24 -17.67
CA GLY A 42 2.15 -4.05 -17.55
C GLY A 42 2.38 -3.20 -16.31
N PHE A 43 3.34 -3.57 -15.44
CA PHE A 43 3.73 -2.76 -14.28
C PHE A 43 5.06 -2.06 -14.52
N LEU A 44 5.14 -0.81 -14.10
CA LEU A 44 6.35 0.00 -14.14
C LEU A 44 7.03 -0.01 -12.76
N ARG A 45 8.35 0.08 -12.77
CA ARG A 45 9.15 0.24 -11.55
C ARG A 45 9.23 1.72 -11.19
N VAL A 46 8.81 2.05 -9.99
CA VAL A 46 8.85 3.40 -9.45
C VAL A 46 9.79 3.42 -8.26
N ARG A 47 10.79 4.30 -8.29
CA ARG A 47 11.69 4.49 -7.16
C ARG A 47 10.99 5.28 -6.07
N VAL A 48 10.91 4.74 -4.87
CA VAL A 48 10.28 5.44 -3.75
C VAL A 48 11.17 6.60 -3.29
N ARG A 49 10.60 7.78 -3.18
CA ARG A 49 11.24 8.99 -2.63
C ARG A 49 10.81 9.19 -1.18
N LEU A 50 9.51 9.16 -0.93
CA LEU A 50 8.92 9.26 0.39
C LEU A 50 7.72 8.30 0.49
N SER A 51 7.47 7.80 1.68
CA SER A 51 6.24 7.09 1.99
C SER A 51 5.71 7.53 3.34
N GLY A 52 4.45 7.88 3.40
CA GLY A 52 3.77 8.22 4.64
C GLY A 52 3.61 7.02 5.56
N VAL A 53 3.27 7.30 6.81
CA VAL A 53 2.89 6.33 7.83
C VAL A 53 1.45 6.61 8.23
N CYS A 54 0.53 5.85 7.69
CA CYS A 54 -0.90 5.99 7.95
C CYS A 54 -1.29 5.47 9.34
N GLY A 55 -2.40 5.99 9.86
CA GLY A 55 -3.02 5.45 11.07
C GLY A 55 -3.40 3.96 10.96
N SER A 56 -3.72 3.48 9.75
CA SER A 56 -4.00 2.07 9.47
C SER A 56 -2.75 1.17 9.60
N ASP A 57 -1.57 1.66 9.20
CA ASP A 57 -0.30 0.95 9.43
C ASP A 57 -0.04 0.79 10.93
N LEU A 58 -0.23 1.87 11.69
CA LEU A 58 -0.09 1.82 13.15
C LEU A 58 -1.13 0.90 13.79
N ALA A 59 -2.37 0.91 13.31
CA ALA A 59 -3.40 0.01 13.79
C ALA A 59 -3.02 -1.46 13.56
N LEU A 60 -2.43 -1.77 12.41
CA LEU A 60 -1.93 -3.10 12.09
C LEU A 60 -0.79 -3.51 13.03
N LEU A 61 0.22 -2.65 13.18
CA LEU A 61 1.41 -2.91 14.00
C LEU A 61 1.08 -3.11 15.49
N TYR A 62 0.09 -2.38 16.01
CA TYR A 62 -0.33 -2.47 17.41
C TYR A 62 -1.55 -3.37 17.64
N GLY A 63 -1.89 -4.23 16.69
CA GLY A 63 -2.97 -5.22 16.84
C GLY A 63 -4.36 -4.61 16.99
N LYS A 64 -4.57 -3.39 16.47
CA LYS A 64 -5.85 -2.67 16.55
C LYS A 64 -6.71 -2.84 15.30
N SER A 65 -6.16 -3.39 14.22
CA SER A 65 -6.92 -3.67 13.01
C SER A 65 -8.02 -4.69 13.32
N PRO A 66 -9.26 -4.45 12.90
CA PRO A 66 -10.33 -5.41 13.14
C PRO A 66 -10.11 -6.68 12.30
N PRO A 67 -10.34 -7.88 12.88
CA PRO A 67 -10.19 -9.13 12.14
C PRO A 67 -11.06 -9.23 10.87
N SER A 68 -12.18 -8.51 10.85
CA SER A 68 -13.10 -8.48 9.71
C SER A 68 -12.49 -7.96 8.40
N ILE A 69 -11.42 -7.15 8.47
CA ILE A 69 -10.73 -6.66 7.28
C ILE A 69 -9.58 -7.57 6.84
N SER A 70 -9.27 -8.63 7.59
CA SER A 70 -8.17 -9.55 7.25
C SER A 70 -8.27 -10.19 5.86
N PRO A 71 -9.47 -10.47 5.28
CA PRO A 71 -9.59 -10.98 3.92
C PRO A 71 -9.08 -10.01 2.83
N PHE A 72 -8.92 -8.73 3.16
CA PHE A 72 -8.40 -7.71 2.25
C PHE A 72 -6.90 -7.47 2.39
N PHE A 73 -6.20 -8.31 3.15
CA PHE A 73 -4.75 -8.22 3.36
C PHE A 73 -4.09 -9.55 3.04
N SER A 74 -2.86 -9.49 2.57
CA SER A 74 -2.03 -10.67 2.40
C SER A 74 -0.61 -10.40 2.90
N PHE A 75 -0.09 -11.31 3.70
CA PHE A 75 1.19 -11.17 4.38
C PHE A 75 2.08 -12.41 4.17
N PRO A 76 3.43 -12.29 4.33
CA PRO A 76 4.19 -11.08 4.69
C PRO A 76 4.13 -10.01 3.58
N ALA A 77 4.23 -8.73 3.95
CA ALA A 77 4.19 -7.63 2.98
C ALA A 77 5.17 -6.51 3.35
N VAL A 78 5.64 -5.78 2.34
CA VAL A 78 6.27 -4.48 2.53
C VAL A 78 5.15 -3.47 2.69
N LEU A 79 5.07 -2.81 3.87
CA LEU A 79 4.00 -1.85 4.16
C LEU A 79 4.19 -0.50 3.45
N GLY A 80 3.29 0.44 3.74
CA GLY A 80 3.27 1.81 3.20
C GLY A 80 2.47 1.91 1.91
N HIS A 81 1.41 2.71 1.95
CA HIS A 81 0.49 2.91 0.83
C HIS A 81 0.35 4.39 0.43
N GLU A 82 0.87 5.31 1.24
CA GLU A 82 0.97 6.74 0.92
C GLU A 82 2.32 6.98 0.22
N ILE A 83 2.38 6.84 -1.12
CA ILE A 83 3.64 6.69 -1.85
C ILE A 83 3.87 7.86 -2.78
N LEU A 84 4.99 8.55 -2.59
CA LEU A 84 5.60 9.43 -3.56
C LEU A 84 6.82 8.74 -4.16
N GLY A 85 6.85 8.64 -5.46
CA GLY A 85 7.96 8.03 -6.18
C GLY A 85 8.54 8.93 -7.25
N GLU A 86 9.59 8.45 -7.88
CA GLU A 86 10.24 9.07 -9.04
C GLU A 86 10.29 8.05 -10.18
N MET A 87 9.93 8.50 -11.35
CA MET A 87 10.04 7.75 -12.59
C MET A 87 10.55 8.69 -13.68
N GLU A 88 11.63 8.31 -14.37
CA GLU A 88 12.24 9.08 -15.47
C GLU A 88 12.53 10.55 -15.11
N GLY A 89 12.97 10.78 -13.86
CA GLY A 89 13.30 12.13 -13.37
C GLY A 89 12.10 12.98 -12.96
N SER A 90 10.88 12.45 -13.01
CA SER A 90 9.65 13.14 -12.61
C SER A 90 9.05 12.52 -11.36
N LEU A 91 8.53 13.37 -10.46
CA LEU A 91 7.81 12.91 -9.27
C LEU A 91 6.41 12.44 -9.64
N VAL A 92 6.00 11.33 -9.05
CA VAL A 92 4.68 10.72 -9.23
C VAL A 92 4.08 10.32 -7.89
N ALA A 93 2.82 10.62 -7.67
CA ALA A 93 2.03 10.00 -6.60
C ALA A 93 1.51 8.65 -7.10
N VAL A 94 1.59 7.64 -6.26
CA VAL A 94 1.12 6.30 -6.60
C VAL A 94 -0.22 6.02 -5.96
N ASN A 95 -1.25 5.75 -6.76
CA ASN A 95 -2.52 5.23 -6.27
C ASN A 95 -2.32 3.76 -5.86
N PRO A 96 -2.47 3.41 -4.58
CA PRO A 96 -2.17 2.06 -4.08
C PRO A 96 -3.22 1.00 -4.43
N LEU A 97 -4.34 1.37 -5.03
CA LEU A 97 -5.43 0.45 -5.34
C LEU A 97 -5.00 -0.61 -6.36
N LEU A 98 -5.45 -1.85 -6.14
CA LEU A 98 -5.28 -2.98 -7.03
C LEU A 98 -6.68 -3.49 -7.43
N ALA A 99 -7.26 -2.84 -8.44
CA ALA A 99 -8.58 -3.16 -8.97
C ALA A 99 -8.52 -4.25 -10.08
N CYS A 100 -9.60 -4.48 -10.78
CA CYS A 100 -9.70 -5.52 -11.80
C CYS A 100 -8.56 -5.47 -12.83
N ALA A 101 -8.24 -4.29 -13.37
CA ALA A 101 -7.19 -4.12 -14.37
C ALA A 101 -5.81 -4.54 -13.83
N ASP A 102 -5.49 -4.16 -12.58
CA ASP A 102 -4.22 -4.53 -11.94
C ASP A 102 -4.11 -6.03 -11.72
N ARG A 103 -5.24 -6.69 -11.58
CA ARG A 103 -5.36 -8.13 -11.33
C ARG A 103 -5.48 -8.96 -12.61
N GLY A 104 -5.47 -8.32 -13.80
CA GLY A 104 -5.67 -9.00 -15.08
C GLY A 104 -7.07 -9.62 -15.24
N LEU A 105 -8.07 -9.03 -14.60
CA LEU A 105 -9.45 -9.47 -14.62
C LEU A 105 -10.32 -8.54 -15.47
N PRO A 106 -11.39 -9.05 -16.08
CA PRO A 106 -12.42 -8.22 -16.68
C PRO A 106 -13.00 -7.25 -15.64
N PRO A 107 -13.36 -6.02 -16.03
CA PRO A 107 -13.87 -5.03 -15.09
C PRO A 107 -15.20 -5.50 -14.47
N CYS A 108 -15.29 -5.50 -13.14
CA CYS A 108 -16.54 -5.70 -12.42
C CYS A 108 -17.47 -4.47 -12.58
N PRO A 109 -18.75 -4.55 -12.24
CA PRO A 109 -19.69 -3.43 -12.38
C PRO A 109 -19.18 -2.11 -11.80
N ARG A 110 -18.55 -2.14 -10.62
CA ARG A 110 -17.98 -0.93 -10.01
C ARG A 110 -16.80 -0.35 -10.79
N CYS A 111 -15.94 -1.20 -11.33
CA CYS A 111 -14.84 -0.74 -12.18
C CYS A 111 -15.34 -0.20 -13.53
N GLN A 112 -16.42 -0.74 -14.08
CA GLN A 112 -17.08 -0.20 -15.29
C GLN A 112 -17.66 1.20 -15.05
N GLU A 113 -18.13 1.47 -13.83
CA GLU A 113 -18.65 2.78 -13.40
C GLU A 113 -17.52 3.77 -13.03
N GLY A 114 -16.23 3.37 -13.11
CA GLY A 114 -15.10 4.18 -12.66
C GLY A 114 -14.88 4.18 -11.14
N GLU A 115 -15.67 3.40 -10.39
CA GLU A 115 -15.62 3.30 -8.93
C GLU A 115 -14.65 2.21 -8.46
N GLU A 116 -13.39 2.28 -8.92
CA GLU A 116 -12.36 1.26 -8.66
C GLU A 116 -12.06 1.07 -7.15
N GLY A 117 -12.22 2.10 -6.33
CA GLY A 117 -12.11 2.00 -4.86
C GLY A 117 -13.19 1.13 -4.22
N LEU A 118 -14.23 0.74 -4.99
CA LEU A 118 -15.27 -0.20 -4.61
C LEU A 118 -15.20 -1.51 -5.43
N CYS A 119 -14.03 -1.81 -5.98
CA CYS A 119 -13.82 -3.02 -6.79
C CYS A 119 -14.28 -4.27 -6.03
N GLN A 120 -15.12 -5.07 -6.68
CA GLN A 120 -15.66 -6.31 -6.10
C GLN A 120 -14.65 -7.47 -6.15
N ASN A 121 -13.62 -7.36 -6.99
CA ASN A 121 -12.62 -8.39 -7.24
C ASN A 121 -11.30 -8.15 -6.49
N VAL A 122 -11.32 -7.43 -5.36
CA VAL A 122 -10.11 -7.06 -4.60
C VAL A 122 -9.33 -8.26 -4.02
N ALA A 123 -9.95 -9.43 -3.98
CA ALA A 123 -9.34 -10.67 -3.50
C ALA A 123 -9.26 -11.74 -4.60
N GLU A 124 -9.70 -11.44 -5.81
CA GLU A 124 -9.78 -12.39 -6.92
C GLU A 124 -8.59 -12.27 -7.87
N GLY A 125 -8.38 -13.30 -8.70
CA GLY A 125 -7.35 -13.33 -9.74
C GLY A 125 -5.97 -13.73 -9.24
N PRO A 126 -4.93 -13.54 -10.07
CA PRO A 126 -3.57 -14.05 -9.79
C PRO A 126 -2.79 -13.24 -8.76
N LEU A 127 -3.25 -12.06 -8.36
CA LEU A 127 -2.67 -11.30 -7.25
C LEU A 127 -3.32 -11.69 -5.93
N ALA A 128 -2.52 -11.82 -4.89
CA ALA A 128 -3.01 -11.97 -3.53
C ALA A 128 -3.93 -10.79 -3.13
N PRO A 129 -4.83 -10.97 -2.16
CA PRO A 129 -5.66 -9.88 -1.66
C PRO A 129 -4.85 -8.69 -1.15
N GLY A 130 -5.44 -7.50 -1.24
CA GLY A 130 -4.87 -6.26 -0.72
C GLY A 130 -4.54 -5.24 -1.79
N MET A 131 -4.15 -4.07 -1.34
CA MET A 131 -3.57 -2.98 -2.14
C MET A 131 -2.07 -2.89 -1.89
N LEU A 132 -1.35 -2.04 -2.60
CA LEU A 132 0.07 -1.77 -2.30
C LEU A 132 0.23 -1.40 -0.82
N GLY A 133 1.23 -1.97 -0.16
CA GLY A 133 1.42 -1.85 1.29
C GLY A 133 0.71 -2.91 2.13
N TYR A 134 -0.27 -3.63 1.57
CA TYR A 134 -0.99 -4.73 2.22
C TYR A 134 -1.09 -5.98 1.34
N ASN A 135 -0.24 -6.07 0.33
CA ASN A 135 -0.21 -7.16 -0.63
C ASN A 135 1.15 -7.87 -0.57
N ARG A 136 1.15 -9.21 -0.52
CA ARG A 136 2.38 -10.00 -0.42
C ARG A 136 3.15 -10.10 -1.73
N ASP A 137 2.47 -9.91 -2.86
CA ASP A 137 3.06 -10.09 -4.20
C ASP A 137 3.65 -8.79 -4.75
N LEU A 138 3.19 -7.64 -4.26
CA LEU A 138 3.63 -6.32 -4.68
C LEU A 138 4.07 -5.49 -3.48
N PRO A 139 5.29 -4.93 -3.50
CA PRO A 139 5.81 -4.16 -2.38
C PRO A 139 5.09 -2.82 -2.23
N GLY A 140 4.93 -2.37 -0.98
CA GLY A 140 4.53 -1.02 -0.64
C GLY A 140 5.70 -0.04 -0.51
N GLY A 141 5.40 1.18 -0.12
CA GLY A 141 6.33 2.31 -0.09
C GLY A 141 7.40 2.27 1.00
N TRP A 142 7.35 1.31 1.94
CA TRP A 142 8.45 1.14 2.92
C TRP A 142 9.57 0.26 2.36
N GLY A 143 9.70 0.21 1.03
CA GLY A 143 10.80 -0.35 0.26
C GLY A 143 11.41 0.69 -0.68
N GLU A 144 12.54 0.37 -1.29
CA GLU A 144 13.23 1.26 -2.24
C GLU A 144 12.46 1.43 -3.56
N TRP A 145 11.62 0.46 -3.91
CA TRP A 145 10.89 0.40 -5.17
C TRP A 145 9.49 -0.16 -4.96
N VAL A 146 8.55 0.34 -5.75
CA VAL A 146 7.22 -0.22 -5.92
C VAL A 146 6.95 -0.53 -7.38
N LEU A 147 5.95 -1.38 -7.61
CA LEU A 147 5.44 -1.69 -8.94
C LEU A 147 4.01 -1.16 -9.04
N ALA A 148 3.75 -0.38 -10.07
CA ALA A 148 2.41 0.13 -10.34
C ALA A 148 2.14 0.16 -11.85
N ARG A 149 0.88 -0.01 -12.24
CA ARG A 149 0.47 0.21 -13.62
C ARG A 149 0.52 1.70 -13.97
N PRO A 150 0.70 2.07 -15.24
CA PRO A 150 0.73 3.49 -15.67
C PRO A 150 -0.49 4.28 -15.17
N GLU A 151 -1.67 3.67 -15.16
CA GLU A 151 -2.93 4.28 -14.74
C GLU A 151 -2.99 4.62 -13.24
N ARG A 152 -2.06 4.05 -12.46
CA ARG A 152 -1.90 4.31 -11.01
C ARG A 152 -0.90 5.41 -10.69
N LEU A 153 -0.25 5.97 -11.71
CA LEU A 153 0.80 6.97 -11.56
C LEU A 153 0.26 8.36 -11.93
N HIS A 154 0.26 9.26 -10.95
CA HIS A 154 -0.23 10.62 -11.09
C HIS A 154 0.95 11.59 -11.01
N PRO A 155 1.31 12.27 -12.12
CA PRO A 155 2.41 13.22 -12.12
C PRO A 155 2.20 14.34 -11.10
N ILE A 156 3.26 14.69 -10.38
CA ILE A 156 3.26 15.83 -9.48
C ILE A 156 3.66 17.08 -10.28
N PRO A 157 2.92 18.20 -10.18
CA PRO A 157 3.27 19.43 -10.84
C PRO A 157 4.68 19.93 -10.46
N PRO A 158 5.44 20.51 -11.40
CA PRO A 158 6.74 21.09 -11.10
C PRO A 158 6.66 22.14 -9.99
N GLY A 159 7.66 22.14 -9.09
CA GLY A 159 7.75 23.10 -7.99
C GLY A 159 6.99 22.71 -6.73
N VAL A 160 6.25 21.60 -6.72
CA VAL A 160 5.68 21.05 -5.48
C VAL A 160 6.76 20.31 -4.69
N PRO A 161 7.08 20.71 -3.46
CA PRO A 161 8.06 20.02 -2.62
C PRO A 161 7.64 18.57 -2.30
N GLU A 162 8.60 17.65 -2.20
CA GLU A 162 8.34 16.23 -1.93
C GLU A 162 7.52 16.04 -0.64
N GLU A 163 7.82 16.82 0.41
CA GLU A 163 7.16 16.76 1.72
C GLU A 163 5.68 17.17 1.66
N ARG A 164 5.26 17.89 0.60
CA ARG A 164 3.86 18.20 0.34
C ARG A 164 3.24 17.20 -0.63
N ALA A 165 4.01 16.79 -1.65
CA ALA A 165 3.54 15.87 -2.67
C ALA A 165 3.17 14.48 -2.09
N VAL A 166 3.84 14.03 -1.02
CA VAL A 166 3.54 12.75 -0.36
C VAL A 166 2.12 12.69 0.22
N PHE A 167 1.49 13.83 0.48
CA PHE A 167 0.10 13.89 0.95
C PHE A 167 -0.95 13.71 -0.16
N ALA A 168 -0.56 13.48 -1.41
CA ALA A 168 -1.51 13.34 -2.52
C ALA A 168 -2.51 12.20 -2.27
N GLU A 169 -2.06 11.04 -1.81
CA GLU A 169 -2.93 9.89 -1.53
C GLU A 169 -3.88 10.17 -0.35
N PRO A 170 -3.43 10.55 0.85
CA PRO A 170 -4.36 10.81 1.96
C PRO A 170 -5.32 11.97 1.69
N LEU A 171 -4.90 13.00 0.94
CA LEU A 171 -5.80 14.06 0.50
C LEU A 171 -6.87 13.55 -0.47
N ALA A 172 -6.51 12.69 -1.42
CA ALA A 172 -7.47 12.07 -2.34
C ALA A 172 -8.52 11.23 -1.58
N ALA A 173 -8.09 10.49 -0.55
CA ALA A 173 -9.00 9.72 0.29
C ALA A 173 -9.99 10.62 1.06
N VAL A 174 -9.51 11.75 1.62
CA VAL A 174 -10.38 12.73 2.31
C VAL A 174 -11.36 13.38 1.34
N LEU A 175 -10.87 13.87 0.18
CA LEU A 175 -11.71 14.51 -0.83
C LEU A 175 -12.79 13.57 -1.36
N ARG A 176 -12.47 12.30 -1.57
CA ARG A 176 -13.47 11.30 -1.95
C ARG A 176 -14.56 11.15 -0.89
N GLY A 177 -14.22 11.23 0.40
CA GLY A 177 -15.21 11.19 1.48
C GLY A 177 -16.12 12.40 1.54
N LEU A 178 -15.63 13.57 1.13
CA LEU A 178 -16.39 14.83 1.12
C LEU A 178 -17.34 14.94 -0.09
N ASN A 179 -17.03 14.26 -1.19
CA ASN A 179 -17.81 14.31 -2.44
C ASN A 179 -18.89 13.24 -2.54
N LYS A 180 -19.17 12.52 -1.46
CA LYS A 180 -20.25 11.54 -1.30
C LYS A 180 -21.35 12.06 -0.40
#